data_56d2bafaed898f8881bd910dc0e5ded0
#
_entry.id   56d2bafaed898f8881bd910dc0e5ded0
#
_cell.length_a   1.000
_cell.length_b   1.000
_cell.length_c   1.000
_cell.angle_alpha   90.00
_cell.angle_beta   90.00
_cell.angle_gamma   90.00
#
_symmetry.space_group_name_H-M   'P 1'
#
loop_
_entity.id
_entity.type
_entity.pdbx_description
1 polymer ?
#
loop_
_entity_poly.entity_id
_entity_poly.type
_entity_poly.pdbx_seq_one_letter_code
_entity_poly.pdbx_strand_id
1 'polypeptide(L)'
;MKAIPRLPLATALAAMLCGGAAQAQVTVYGLVDAAVSRTTNADAAGNAVTKVSALSGSVPSRIGFRGSEDLGGGLSAVFALEGGFNPDSGVSGQGGRLFGRQAWIGLKGDWGTLQVGRIVNMSFLATAKSDVLGPNLFSISSIDLYLPNARSDNAVGYLGSFQGFTVGATYSLGRDASAAGGPAATNCGGEVAGNSKACRQVTALLGYDAAAYGVNVSYDKLYGNAGAAGGLTSSERFDRRVTVNGYAMLGATRIGAGIIDRKLDAATGVAESDLVYLGISHPLAPGLTLDAQVARRDLKRSADDTKMAVARLTYAFSKRTAVYGAVGRMDNDGVAAVGLDLGGTVAPGGAQNGVMAGLRHAF
;
A
#
# COMPACT_ATOMS: atom_id res chain seq x y z
N MET A 1 65.53 -28.72 -17.47
CA MET A 1 64.14 -28.48 -17.68
C MET A 1 63.38 -29.07 -16.47
N LYS A 2 62.89 -28.23 -15.55
CA LYS A 2 62.12 -28.67 -14.35
C LYS A 2 60.66 -28.75 -14.69
N ALA A 3 60.00 -29.92 -14.49
CA ALA A 3 58.61 -30.15 -14.72
C ALA A 3 57.77 -29.45 -13.62
N ILE A 4 56.78 -28.66 -14.03
CA ILE A 4 55.80 -28.02 -13.16
C ILE A 4 54.71 -29.05 -12.86
N PRO A 5 54.37 -29.33 -11.59
CA PRO A 5 53.27 -30.25 -11.26
C PRO A 5 51.93 -29.64 -11.64
N ARG A 6 51.18 -30.30 -12.49
CA ARG A 6 49.77 -29.97 -12.78
C ARG A 6 48.91 -30.44 -11.60
N LEU A 7 48.47 -29.54 -10.72
CA LEU A 7 47.41 -29.82 -9.76
C LEU A 7 46.10 -30.11 -10.55
N PRO A 8 45.37 -31.16 -10.23
CA PRO A 8 44.13 -31.48 -10.93
C PRO A 8 43.01 -30.51 -10.56
N LEU A 9 42.54 -29.75 -11.53
CA LEU A 9 41.39 -28.83 -11.46
C LEU A 9 40.10 -29.55 -11.02
N ALA A 10 40.06 -30.87 -11.04
CA ALA A 10 38.93 -31.71 -10.65
C ALA A 10 38.67 -31.74 -9.14
N THR A 11 39.69 -31.52 -8.29
CA THR A 11 39.53 -31.55 -6.83
C THR A 11 38.93 -30.24 -6.29
N ALA A 12 39.09 -29.12 -6.98
CA ALA A 12 38.43 -27.83 -6.59
C ALA A 12 36.96 -27.81 -6.91
N LEU A 13 36.50 -28.52 -7.95
CA LEU A 13 35.08 -28.58 -8.33
C LEU A 13 34.27 -29.51 -7.41
N ALA A 14 34.88 -30.55 -6.84
CA ALA A 14 34.23 -31.49 -5.92
C ALA A 14 34.02 -30.89 -4.51
N ALA A 15 34.85 -29.95 -4.08
CA ALA A 15 34.69 -29.26 -2.78
C ALA A 15 33.56 -28.24 -2.76
N MET A 16 33.10 -27.75 -3.92
CA MET A 16 31.96 -26.84 -4.01
C MET A 16 30.58 -27.56 -3.96
N LEU A 17 30.56 -28.89 -4.08
CA LEU A 17 29.32 -29.69 -4.05
C LEU A 17 28.96 -30.23 -2.66
N CYS A 18 29.79 -30.01 -1.64
CA CYS A 18 29.53 -30.41 -0.25
C CYS A 18 29.11 -29.21 0.64
N GLY A 19 28.75 -28.06 0.08
CA GLY A 19 28.01 -27.02 0.79
C GLY A 19 26.69 -27.62 1.21
N GLY A 20 26.43 -27.74 2.53
CA GLY A 20 25.17 -28.24 3.08
C GLY A 20 24.02 -27.60 2.31
N ALA A 21 23.05 -28.41 1.90
CA ALA A 21 21.87 -27.94 1.20
C ALA A 21 21.17 -26.87 2.06
N ALA A 22 21.47 -25.59 1.80
CA ALA A 22 20.71 -24.47 2.34
C ALA A 22 19.29 -24.66 1.79
N GLN A 23 18.38 -25.20 2.62
CA GLN A 23 17.00 -25.38 2.22
C GLN A 23 16.33 -23.99 2.25
N ALA A 24 16.19 -23.39 1.08
CA ALA A 24 15.39 -22.18 0.93
C ALA A 24 13.96 -22.51 1.40
N GLN A 25 13.58 -21.99 2.57
CA GLN A 25 12.24 -22.18 3.09
C GLN A 25 11.26 -21.26 2.38
N VAL A 26 10.48 -21.79 1.45
CA VAL A 26 9.39 -21.07 0.79
C VAL A 26 8.12 -21.22 1.61
N THR A 27 7.51 -20.12 1.97
CA THR A 27 6.20 -20.04 2.63
C THR A 27 5.15 -19.58 1.64
N VAL A 28 4.09 -20.36 1.48
CA VAL A 28 2.85 -19.92 0.82
C VAL A 28 1.98 -19.28 1.88
N TYR A 29 1.42 -18.13 1.59
CA TYR A 29 0.50 -17.43 2.49
C TYR A 29 -0.58 -16.70 1.70
N GLY A 30 -1.67 -16.38 2.37
CA GLY A 30 -2.74 -15.64 1.72
C GLY A 30 -3.85 -15.24 2.67
N LEU A 31 -4.81 -14.50 2.10
CA LEU A 31 -6.00 -14.06 2.78
C LEU A 31 -7.11 -13.84 1.75
N VAL A 32 -8.29 -14.33 2.06
CA VAL A 32 -9.53 -14.02 1.35
C VAL A 32 -10.39 -13.17 2.26
N ASP A 33 -10.83 -12.02 1.77
CA ASP A 33 -11.72 -11.10 2.46
C ASP A 33 -12.79 -10.64 1.47
N ALA A 34 -14.05 -11.03 1.72
CA ALA A 34 -15.19 -10.68 0.89
C ALA A 34 -16.27 -10.02 1.72
N ALA A 35 -16.88 -8.98 1.17
CA ALA A 35 -17.95 -8.23 1.82
C ALA A 35 -19.09 -7.92 0.86
N VAL A 36 -20.31 -7.89 1.41
CA VAL A 36 -21.46 -7.25 0.80
C VAL A 36 -21.54 -5.84 1.33
N SER A 37 -21.61 -4.86 0.46
CA SER A 37 -21.79 -3.44 0.80
C SER A 37 -23.02 -2.86 0.14
N ARG A 38 -23.62 -1.87 0.80
CA ARG A 38 -24.66 -1.01 0.24
C ARG A 38 -24.29 0.44 0.50
N THR A 39 -24.27 1.25 -0.55
CA THR A 39 -24.06 2.70 -0.46
C THR A 39 -25.23 3.43 -1.09
N THR A 40 -25.65 4.54 -0.45
CA THR A 40 -26.67 5.43 -0.97
C THR A 40 -26.07 6.43 -1.96
N ASN A 41 -26.91 7.08 -2.76
CA ASN A 41 -26.52 8.17 -3.66
C ASN A 41 -25.32 7.78 -4.56
N ALA A 42 -25.33 6.55 -5.09
CA ALA A 42 -24.26 6.01 -5.93
C ALA A 42 -24.26 6.55 -7.36
N ASP A 43 -25.30 7.32 -7.75
CA ASP A 43 -25.40 8.00 -9.03
C ASP A 43 -26.04 9.39 -8.86
N ALA A 44 -26.13 10.14 -9.96
CA ALA A 44 -26.73 11.48 -9.99
C ALA A 44 -28.23 11.52 -9.66
N ALA A 45 -28.94 10.39 -9.78
CA ALA A 45 -30.37 10.26 -9.44
C ALA A 45 -30.58 9.92 -7.94
N GLY A 46 -29.49 9.73 -7.17
CA GLY A 46 -29.56 9.38 -5.77
C GLY A 46 -29.83 7.90 -5.49
N ASN A 47 -29.70 7.04 -6.49
CA ASN A 47 -29.92 5.61 -6.33
C ASN A 47 -28.87 4.98 -5.42
N ALA A 48 -29.28 3.92 -4.70
CA ALA A 48 -28.38 3.12 -3.90
C ALA A 48 -27.88 1.91 -4.70
N VAL A 49 -26.63 1.50 -4.43
CA VAL A 49 -26.04 0.28 -4.98
C VAL A 49 -25.75 -0.73 -3.88
N THR A 50 -26.11 -2.00 -4.15
CA THR A 50 -25.71 -3.14 -3.30
C THR A 50 -24.86 -4.07 -4.14
N LYS A 51 -23.69 -4.47 -3.62
CA LYS A 51 -22.76 -5.32 -4.37
C LYS A 51 -21.93 -6.21 -3.45
N VAL A 52 -21.42 -7.31 -3.98
CA VAL A 52 -20.19 -7.92 -3.47
C VAL A 52 -19.05 -7.06 -3.98
N SER A 53 -18.24 -6.56 -3.07
CA SER A 53 -17.21 -5.59 -3.45
C SER A 53 -16.02 -6.26 -4.12
N ALA A 54 -15.54 -5.69 -5.22
CA ALA A 54 -14.33 -6.12 -5.91
C ALA A 54 -13.08 -5.97 -5.02
N LEU A 55 -13.09 -4.98 -4.12
CA LEU A 55 -12.05 -4.76 -3.13
C LEU A 55 -12.50 -5.30 -1.78
N SER A 56 -11.53 -5.69 -0.97
CA SER A 56 -11.77 -6.26 0.36
C SER A 56 -12.32 -5.22 1.33
N GLY A 57 -13.24 -5.66 2.18
CA GLY A 57 -13.88 -4.80 3.16
C GLY A 57 -13.00 -4.45 4.36
N SER A 58 -12.05 -5.28 4.72
CA SER A 58 -11.17 -5.04 5.87
C SER A 58 -9.69 -5.17 5.57
N VAL A 59 -9.27 -6.18 4.82
CA VAL A 59 -7.86 -6.42 4.46
C VAL A 59 -7.80 -6.91 3.02
N PRO A 60 -6.95 -6.36 2.14
CA PRO A 60 -6.89 -6.75 0.72
C PRO A 60 -6.62 -8.23 0.50
N SER A 61 -7.50 -8.89 -0.27
CA SER A 61 -7.39 -10.31 -0.66
C SER A 61 -6.13 -10.53 -1.49
N ARG A 62 -5.38 -11.59 -1.16
CA ARG A 62 -4.09 -11.89 -1.78
C ARG A 62 -3.66 -13.33 -1.60
N ILE A 63 -2.77 -13.77 -2.49
CA ILE A 63 -1.94 -14.96 -2.35
C ILE A 63 -0.47 -14.57 -2.57
N GLY A 64 0.43 -15.18 -1.84
CA GLY A 64 1.85 -14.84 -1.96
C GLY A 64 2.78 -15.99 -1.62
N PHE A 65 4.00 -15.82 -2.10
CA PHE A 65 5.14 -16.68 -1.84
C PHE A 65 6.27 -15.80 -1.30
N ARG A 66 6.89 -16.23 -0.23
CA ARG A 66 8.09 -15.59 0.30
C ARG A 66 9.11 -16.65 0.69
N GLY A 67 10.36 -16.33 0.52
CA GLY A 67 11.44 -17.23 0.89
C GLY A 67 12.64 -16.50 1.42
N SER A 68 13.46 -17.25 2.15
CA SER A 68 14.75 -16.80 2.64
C SER A 68 15.74 -17.95 2.52
N GLU A 69 16.94 -17.65 2.03
CA GLU A 69 18.08 -18.55 1.98
C GLU A 69 19.23 -17.92 2.75
N ASP A 70 19.79 -18.62 3.71
CA ASP A 70 20.96 -18.19 4.46
C ASP A 70 22.22 -18.34 3.58
N LEU A 71 22.92 -17.24 3.37
CA LEU A 71 24.16 -17.18 2.58
C LEU A 71 25.41 -17.24 3.47
N GLY A 72 25.23 -17.36 4.78
CA GLY A 72 26.31 -17.31 5.75
C GLY A 72 26.70 -15.87 6.16
N GLY A 73 27.45 -15.75 7.27
CA GLY A 73 27.93 -14.45 7.75
C GLY A 73 26.84 -13.45 8.13
N GLY A 74 25.63 -13.90 8.45
CA GLY A 74 24.49 -13.02 8.77
C GLY A 74 23.80 -12.44 7.53
N LEU A 75 24.17 -12.88 6.31
CA LEU A 75 23.55 -12.45 5.04
C LEU A 75 22.53 -13.49 4.58
N SER A 76 21.39 -13.04 4.07
CA SER A 76 20.36 -13.89 3.46
C SER A 76 19.91 -13.33 2.12
N ALA A 77 19.66 -14.21 1.14
CA ALA A 77 18.85 -13.89 -0.02
C ALA A 77 17.37 -14.01 0.36
N VAL A 78 16.56 -13.02 -0.01
CA VAL A 78 15.13 -12.98 0.32
C VAL A 78 14.32 -12.60 -0.91
N PHE A 79 13.08 -13.09 -1.00
CA PHE A 79 12.18 -12.67 -2.05
C PHE A 79 10.72 -12.62 -1.56
N ALA A 80 9.89 -11.85 -2.26
CA ALA A 80 8.44 -11.92 -2.13
C ALA A 80 7.76 -11.76 -3.51
N LEU A 81 6.81 -12.65 -3.77
CA LEU A 81 5.87 -12.60 -4.89
C LEU A 81 4.47 -12.57 -4.30
N GLU A 82 3.71 -11.49 -4.50
CA GLU A 82 2.36 -11.35 -3.93
C GLU A 82 1.39 -10.82 -4.98
N GLY A 83 0.37 -11.60 -5.29
CA GLY A 83 -0.75 -11.24 -6.15
C GLY A 83 -1.98 -10.85 -5.34
N GLY A 84 -2.60 -9.73 -5.70
CA GLY A 84 -3.92 -9.38 -5.21
C GLY A 84 -5.00 -9.90 -6.17
N PHE A 85 -6.17 -10.18 -5.65
CA PHE A 85 -7.32 -10.57 -6.47
C PHE A 85 -8.61 -9.95 -5.94
N ASN A 86 -9.58 -9.83 -6.83
CA ASN A 86 -10.90 -9.32 -6.53
C ASN A 86 -11.82 -10.50 -6.16
N PRO A 87 -12.35 -10.58 -4.93
CA PRO A 87 -13.11 -11.75 -4.47
C PRO A 87 -14.47 -11.92 -5.16
N ASP A 88 -15.04 -10.88 -5.77
CA ASP A 88 -16.30 -10.91 -6.51
C ASP A 88 -16.20 -11.60 -7.87
N SER A 89 -15.04 -11.54 -8.51
CA SER A 89 -14.84 -11.95 -9.92
C SER A 89 -13.65 -12.88 -10.14
N GLY A 90 -12.75 -13.00 -9.14
CA GLY A 90 -11.54 -13.81 -9.25
C GLY A 90 -10.42 -13.20 -10.10
N VAL A 91 -10.62 -12.02 -10.68
CA VAL A 91 -9.59 -11.36 -11.53
C VAL A 91 -8.43 -10.84 -10.69
N SER A 92 -7.24 -10.78 -11.30
CA SER A 92 -6.06 -10.18 -10.67
C SER A 92 -6.27 -8.70 -10.42
N GLY A 93 -5.95 -8.26 -9.21
CA GLY A 93 -5.97 -6.85 -8.81
C GLY A 93 -4.78 -6.04 -9.36
N GLN A 94 -4.64 -4.80 -8.87
CA GLN A 94 -3.51 -3.90 -9.16
C GLN A 94 -3.22 -3.76 -10.67
N GLY A 95 -4.28 -3.52 -11.46
CA GLY A 95 -4.15 -3.33 -12.91
C GLY A 95 -3.92 -4.65 -13.67
N GLY A 96 -4.47 -5.76 -13.19
CA GLY A 96 -4.43 -7.07 -13.86
C GLY A 96 -3.09 -7.82 -13.73
N ARG A 97 -2.21 -7.41 -12.83
CA ARG A 97 -0.89 -8.05 -12.65
C ARG A 97 -1.00 -9.32 -11.81
N LEU A 98 -0.31 -10.41 -12.23
CA LEU A 98 -0.21 -11.65 -11.45
C LEU A 98 0.38 -11.39 -10.05
N PHE A 99 1.50 -10.68 -9.97
CA PHE A 99 2.15 -10.29 -8.70
C PHE A 99 2.09 -8.77 -8.51
N GLY A 100 0.88 -8.21 -8.58
CA GLY A 100 0.66 -6.77 -8.57
C GLY A 100 0.88 -6.09 -7.22
N ARG A 101 1.04 -6.85 -6.13
CA ARG A 101 1.28 -6.31 -4.80
C ARG A 101 2.77 -6.24 -4.48
N GLN A 102 3.53 -7.30 -4.76
CA GLN A 102 4.99 -7.36 -4.61
C GLN A 102 5.58 -8.37 -5.59
N ALA A 103 6.71 -8.03 -6.20
CA ALA A 103 7.51 -8.94 -7.03
C ALA A 103 8.97 -8.47 -6.97
N TRP A 104 9.71 -8.93 -5.97
CA TRP A 104 11.07 -8.48 -5.72
C TRP A 104 11.95 -9.58 -5.15
N ILE A 105 13.27 -9.44 -5.36
CA ILE A 105 14.33 -10.19 -4.70
C ILE A 105 15.25 -9.21 -3.98
N GLY A 106 15.94 -9.66 -2.93
CA GLY A 106 16.81 -8.78 -2.17
C GLY A 106 17.85 -9.50 -1.33
N LEU A 107 18.74 -8.71 -0.75
CA LEU A 107 19.70 -9.13 0.25
C LEU A 107 19.33 -8.52 1.60
N LYS A 108 19.35 -9.33 2.63
CA LYS A 108 19.04 -8.95 4.02
C LYS A 108 20.22 -9.28 4.93
N GLY A 109 20.57 -8.34 5.77
CA GLY A 109 21.56 -8.50 6.85
C GLY A 109 21.21 -7.65 8.06
N ASP A 110 22.11 -7.53 9.02
CA ASP A 110 21.95 -6.67 10.20
C ASP A 110 21.81 -5.19 9.83
N TRP A 111 22.29 -4.82 8.67
CA TRP A 111 22.16 -3.48 8.09
C TRP A 111 20.78 -3.20 7.46
N GLY A 112 19.86 -4.14 7.43
CA GLY A 112 18.53 -4.02 6.82
C GLY A 112 18.37 -4.87 5.55
N THR A 113 17.49 -4.45 4.63
CA THR A 113 17.16 -5.19 3.41
C THR A 113 17.27 -4.28 2.19
N LEU A 114 18.07 -4.67 1.22
CA LEU A 114 18.11 -4.09 -0.12
C LEU A 114 17.22 -4.93 -1.05
N GLN A 115 16.35 -4.28 -1.82
CA GLN A 115 15.34 -4.94 -2.66
C GLN A 115 15.40 -4.42 -4.09
N VAL A 116 15.12 -5.29 -5.07
CA VAL A 116 15.03 -4.92 -6.50
C VAL A 116 13.77 -5.54 -7.09
N GLY A 117 12.96 -4.74 -7.80
CA GLY A 117 11.73 -5.19 -8.45
C GLY A 117 10.53 -4.29 -8.18
N ARG A 118 9.33 -4.89 -8.08
CA ARG A 118 8.12 -4.18 -7.66
C ARG A 118 7.98 -4.24 -6.16
N ILE A 119 8.11 -3.09 -5.51
CA ILE A 119 8.21 -2.95 -4.06
C ILE A 119 7.04 -2.13 -3.51
N VAL A 120 6.61 -2.46 -2.29
CA VAL A 120 5.77 -1.57 -1.47
C VAL A 120 6.62 -0.34 -1.12
N ASN A 121 6.12 0.84 -1.44
CA ASN A 121 6.90 2.06 -1.21
C ASN A 121 6.71 2.65 0.19
N MET A 122 7.46 3.69 0.48
CA MET A 122 7.58 4.25 1.83
C MET A 122 6.29 4.94 2.30
N SER A 123 5.46 5.47 1.40
CA SER A 123 4.15 6.07 1.77
C SER A 123 3.17 5.05 2.33
N PHE A 124 3.16 3.82 1.79
CA PHE A 124 2.33 2.74 2.32
C PHE A 124 2.81 2.32 3.71
N LEU A 125 4.13 2.13 3.88
CA LEU A 125 4.71 1.70 5.14
C LEU A 125 4.52 2.75 6.25
N ALA A 126 4.61 4.03 5.91
CA ALA A 126 4.43 5.13 6.87
C ALA A 126 3.04 5.11 7.52
N THR A 127 1.97 4.88 6.75
CA THR A 127 0.60 4.94 7.24
C THR A 127 0.13 3.66 7.95
N ALA A 128 0.84 2.55 7.78
CA ALA A 128 0.37 1.22 8.18
C ALA A 128 0.00 1.05 9.67
N LYS A 129 0.60 1.84 10.57
CA LYS A 129 0.34 1.76 12.02
C LYS A 129 -0.64 2.82 12.52
N SER A 130 -0.75 3.95 11.84
CA SER A 130 -1.59 5.09 12.23
C SER A 130 -2.98 5.04 11.59
N ASP A 131 -3.16 4.42 10.42
CA ASP A 131 -4.45 4.18 9.80
C ASP A 131 -5.10 2.93 10.42
N VAL A 132 -6.03 3.13 11.36
CA VAL A 132 -6.67 2.03 12.11
C VAL A 132 -7.63 1.20 11.27
N LEU A 133 -8.19 1.76 10.21
CA LEU A 133 -9.06 1.03 9.28
C LEU A 133 -8.27 0.26 8.23
N GLY A 134 -7.10 0.76 7.85
CA GLY A 134 -6.22 0.18 6.84
C GLY A 134 -6.68 0.42 5.39
N PRO A 135 -5.92 -0.07 4.41
CA PRO A 135 -6.16 0.18 2.99
C PRO A 135 -7.29 -0.71 2.43
N ASN A 136 -8.53 -0.34 2.68
CA ASN A 136 -9.73 -1.09 2.27
C ASN A 136 -10.87 -0.15 1.88
N LEU A 137 -12.09 -0.72 1.69
CA LEU A 137 -13.32 0.05 1.54
C LEU A 137 -13.60 0.85 2.83
N PHE A 138 -14.30 1.97 2.69
CA PHE A 138 -14.69 2.82 3.81
C PHE A 138 -13.50 3.19 4.71
N SER A 139 -12.50 3.82 4.11
CA SER A 139 -11.28 4.28 4.81
C SER A 139 -10.71 5.53 4.13
N ILE A 140 -9.61 6.08 4.65
CA ILE A 140 -8.90 7.19 3.97
C ILE A 140 -8.44 6.82 2.55
N SER A 141 -8.36 5.54 2.23
CA SER A 141 -8.11 5.05 0.87
C SER A 141 -9.17 5.45 -0.13
N SER A 142 -10.43 5.70 0.31
CA SER A 142 -11.50 6.22 -0.55
C SER A 142 -11.28 7.69 -0.90
N ILE A 143 -10.61 8.44 -0.04
CA ILE A 143 -10.28 9.87 -0.25
C ILE A 143 -9.01 10.02 -1.09
N ASP A 144 -7.96 9.24 -0.81
CA ASP A 144 -6.75 9.20 -1.63
C ASP A 144 -6.50 7.78 -2.15
N LEU A 145 -6.96 7.53 -3.37
CA LEU A 145 -6.88 6.24 -4.05
C LEU A 145 -5.43 5.75 -4.29
N TYR A 146 -4.44 6.61 -4.09
CA TYR A 146 -3.03 6.23 -4.18
C TYR A 146 -2.61 5.38 -2.99
N LEU A 147 -3.08 5.67 -1.77
CA LEU A 147 -2.62 5.03 -0.53
C LEU A 147 -2.65 3.49 -0.58
N PRO A 148 -3.75 2.83 -0.99
CA PRO A 148 -3.77 1.37 -1.10
C PRO A 148 -2.91 0.82 -2.25
N ASN A 149 -2.49 1.69 -3.17
CA ASN A 149 -1.72 1.38 -4.37
C ASN A 149 -0.28 1.93 -4.34
N ALA A 150 0.20 2.38 -3.19
CA ALA A 150 1.52 2.97 -3.02
C ALA A 150 2.63 1.91 -3.17
N ARG A 151 2.97 1.61 -4.42
CA ARG A 151 3.99 0.67 -4.88
C ARG A 151 4.77 1.27 -6.04
N SER A 152 6.00 0.81 -6.22
CA SER A 152 6.90 1.26 -7.27
C SER A 152 7.39 0.07 -8.09
N ASP A 153 7.18 0.09 -9.41
CA ASP A 153 7.81 -0.82 -10.36
C ASP A 153 9.25 -0.37 -10.63
N ASN A 154 10.05 -1.23 -11.27
CA ASN A 154 11.41 -0.92 -11.72
C ASN A 154 12.24 -0.23 -10.63
N ALA A 155 12.12 -0.71 -9.39
CA ALA A 155 12.62 -0.02 -8.22
C ALA A 155 13.79 -0.74 -7.56
N VAL A 156 14.70 0.05 -7.03
CA VAL A 156 15.64 -0.35 -5.98
C VAL A 156 15.13 0.27 -4.68
N GLY A 157 15.05 -0.52 -3.63
CA GLY A 157 14.57 -0.09 -2.32
C GLY A 157 15.47 -0.55 -1.19
N TYR A 158 15.53 0.24 -0.15
CA TYR A 158 16.17 -0.10 1.11
C TYR A 158 15.17 0.08 2.26
N LEU A 159 15.20 -0.85 3.22
CA LEU A 159 14.45 -0.75 4.48
C LEU A 159 15.30 -1.33 5.60
N GLY A 160 15.55 -0.53 6.64
CA GLY A 160 16.27 -0.94 7.85
C GLY A 160 15.56 -0.47 9.10
N SER A 161 15.73 -1.23 10.20
CA SER A 161 15.20 -0.85 11.52
C SER A 161 16.28 -1.08 12.57
N PHE A 162 16.58 -0.04 13.37
CA PHE A 162 17.67 -0.01 14.32
C PHE A 162 17.21 0.68 15.60
N GLN A 163 17.20 -0.02 16.73
CA GLN A 163 16.88 0.54 18.06
C GLN A 163 15.58 1.37 18.07
N GLY A 164 14.54 0.91 17.37
CA GLY A 164 13.25 1.61 17.24
C GLY A 164 13.17 2.57 16.06
N PHE A 165 14.28 3.03 15.47
CA PHE A 165 14.26 3.82 14.26
C PHE A 165 14.04 2.94 13.03
N THR A 166 13.21 3.41 12.11
CA THR A 166 13.01 2.82 10.79
C THR A 166 13.42 3.82 9.73
N VAL A 167 14.30 3.41 8.82
CA VAL A 167 14.73 4.20 7.67
C VAL A 167 14.42 3.42 6.40
N GLY A 168 13.81 4.06 5.43
CA GLY A 168 13.50 3.44 4.16
C GLY A 168 13.57 4.42 3.00
N ALA A 169 13.88 3.90 1.81
CA ALA A 169 13.84 4.66 0.56
C ALA A 169 13.53 3.73 -0.62
N THR A 170 12.85 4.25 -1.64
CA THR A 170 12.74 3.62 -2.95
C THR A 170 13.11 4.61 -4.04
N TYR A 171 13.81 4.11 -5.06
CA TYR A 171 14.12 4.82 -6.28
C TYR A 171 13.62 3.97 -7.44
N SER A 172 12.61 4.45 -8.15
CA SER A 172 11.96 3.76 -9.26
C SER A 172 12.32 4.41 -10.58
N LEU A 173 12.69 3.62 -11.56
CA LEU A 173 12.97 4.04 -12.94
C LEU A 173 11.69 4.22 -13.76
N GLY A 174 10.55 3.77 -13.22
CA GLY A 174 9.22 3.92 -13.79
C GLY A 174 8.19 3.31 -12.86
N ARG A 175 7.34 4.15 -12.26
CA ARG A 175 6.48 3.76 -11.14
C ARG A 175 5.48 2.67 -11.49
N ASP A 176 4.92 2.67 -12.70
CA ASP A 176 3.77 1.82 -13.01
C ASP A 176 3.61 1.62 -14.53
N ALA A 177 4.01 0.48 -15.01
CA ALA A 177 3.96 0.13 -16.43
C ALA A 177 2.57 -0.32 -16.94
N SER A 178 1.57 -0.54 -16.06
CA SER A 178 0.25 -1.00 -16.50
C SER A 178 -0.60 0.15 -17.05
N ALA A 179 -1.22 -0.07 -18.18
CA ALA A 179 -2.12 0.85 -18.86
C ALA A 179 -3.61 0.58 -18.59
N ALA A 180 -3.95 -0.30 -17.63
CA ALA A 180 -5.35 -0.66 -17.36
C ALA A 180 -6.20 0.49 -16.78
N GLY A 181 -5.56 1.59 -16.40
CA GLY A 181 -6.23 2.78 -15.86
C GLY A 181 -6.32 2.79 -14.33
N GLY A 182 -6.67 3.95 -13.78
CA GLY A 182 -6.81 4.17 -12.35
C GLY A 182 -5.49 4.30 -11.58
N PRO A 183 -5.55 4.49 -10.25
CA PRO A 183 -4.37 4.76 -9.43
C PRO A 183 -3.41 3.58 -9.31
N ALA A 184 -3.88 2.36 -9.60
CA ALA A 184 -3.07 1.14 -9.62
C ALA A 184 -2.47 0.81 -10.99
N ALA A 185 -2.74 1.61 -12.01
CA ALA A 185 -2.39 1.34 -13.40
C ALA A 185 -2.24 2.65 -14.18
N THR A 186 -1.18 3.40 -13.85
CA THR A 186 -1.02 4.80 -14.27
C THR A 186 -0.36 4.98 -15.63
N ASN A 187 0.00 3.91 -16.32
CA ASN A 187 0.67 3.94 -17.62
C ASN A 187 1.95 4.80 -17.62
N CYS A 188 2.74 4.67 -16.58
CA CYS A 188 3.95 5.47 -16.34
C CYS A 188 5.15 4.54 -16.11
N GLY A 189 5.52 3.77 -17.13
CA GLY A 189 6.56 2.71 -17.08
C GLY A 189 7.98 3.25 -17.03
N GLY A 190 8.20 4.50 -17.41
CA GLY A 190 9.54 5.12 -17.43
C GLY A 190 10.47 4.53 -18.48
N GLU A 191 11.77 4.50 -18.17
CA GLU A 191 12.84 3.87 -18.98
C GLU A 191 12.93 4.47 -20.41
N VAL A 192 12.72 5.80 -20.50
CA VAL A 192 12.74 6.51 -21.78
C VAL A 192 14.14 7.00 -22.08
N ALA A 193 14.71 6.57 -23.23
CA ALA A 193 16.03 7.00 -23.67
C ALA A 193 16.09 8.54 -23.79
N GLY A 194 17.13 9.15 -23.22
CA GLY A 194 17.30 10.61 -23.21
C GLY A 194 16.42 11.37 -22.21
N ASN A 195 15.51 10.70 -21.48
CA ASN A 195 14.66 11.31 -20.46
C ASN A 195 14.66 10.48 -19.16
N SER A 196 15.72 10.64 -18.38
CA SER A 196 15.87 9.93 -17.10
C SER A 196 14.84 10.31 -16.03
N LYS A 197 14.07 11.38 -16.22
CA LYS A 197 13.05 11.89 -15.32
C LYS A 197 11.65 11.29 -15.59
N ALA A 198 11.46 10.74 -16.80
CA ALA A 198 10.18 10.17 -17.22
C ALA A 198 9.69 9.11 -16.23
N CYS A 199 8.51 9.31 -15.64
CA CYS A 199 7.86 8.42 -14.68
C CYS A 199 8.70 8.04 -13.44
N ARG A 200 9.77 8.76 -13.17
CA ARG A 200 10.61 8.56 -12.00
C ARG A 200 9.81 8.71 -10.73
N GLN A 201 10.01 7.79 -9.78
CA GLN A 201 9.48 7.96 -8.44
C GLN A 201 10.58 7.82 -7.39
N VAL A 202 10.54 8.70 -6.40
CA VAL A 202 11.41 8.64 -5.22
C VAL A 202 10.53 8.66 -3.99
N THR A 203 10.76 7.72 -3.06
CA THR A 203 10.09 7.73 -1.76
C THR A 203 11.10 7.57 -0.64
N ALA A 204 10.83 8.17 0.52
CA ALA A 204 11.64 8.07 1.72
C ALA A 204 10.75 7.95 2.97
N LEU A 205 11.27 7.29 3.99
CA LEU A 205 10.62 7.08 5.30
C LEU A 205 11.66 7.25 6.40
N LEU A 206 11.30 8.03 7.40
CA LEU A 206 11.93 8.03 8.71
C LEU A 206 10.85 7.81 9.76
N GLY A 207 11.02 6.79 10.58
CA GLY A 207 10.11 6.44 11.66
C GLY A 207 10.84 6.17 12.96
N TYR A 208 10.11 6.29 14.06
CA TYR A 208 10.53 5.86 15.37
C TYR A 208 9.38 5.18 16.09
N ASP A 209 9.62 3.99 16.61
CA ASP A 209 8.68 3.19 17.38
C ASP A 209 9.24 2.96 18.80
N ALA A 210 8.55 3.46 19.80
CA ALA A 210 8.71 3.12 21.21
C ALA A 210 7.68 2.05 21.61
N ALA A 211 7.73 1.60 22.87
CA ALA A 211 6.81 0.58 23.36
C ALA A 211 5.32 1.01 23.31
N ALA A 212 5.04 2.29 23.54
CA ALA A 212 3.67 2.82 23.64
C ALA A 212 3.29 3.81 22.54
N TYR A 213 4.19 4.21 21.66
CA TYR A 213 3.90 5.15 20.58
C TYR A 213 4.87 4.99 19.41
N GLY A 214 4.48 5.50 18.28
CA GLY A 214 5.37 5.63 17.12
C GLY A 214 5.00 6.84 16.28
N VAL A 215 6.00 7.39 15.61
CA VAL A 215 5.86 8.52 14.68
C VAL A 215 6.58 8.22 13.38
N ASN A 216 6.02 8.68 12.27
CA ASN A 216 6.62 8.51 10.95
C ASN A 216 6.51 9.78 10.13
N VAL A 217 7.54 10.03 9.32
CA VAL A 217 7.54 11.03 8.26
C VAL A 217 7.88 10.31 6.96
N SER A 218 7.10 10.55 5.91
CA SER A 218 7.42 10.04 4.58
C SER A 218 7.31 11.12 3.51
N TYR A 219 8.11 10.94 2.48
CA TYR A 219 8.14 11.74 1.27
C TYR A 219 7.93 10.84 0.07
N ASP A 220 7.11 11.28 -0.88
CA ASP A 220 6.85 10.59 -2.14
C ASP A 220 6.71 11.62 -3.26
N LYS A 221 7.44 11.41 -4.35
CA LYS A 221 7.32 12.23 -5.55
C LYS A 221 7.40 11.36 -6.79
N LEU A 222 6.31 11.37 -7.55
CA LEU A 222 6.16 10.72 -8.85
C LEU A 222 6.19 11.77 -9.95
N TYR A 223 7.04 11.61 -10.94
CA TYR A 223 7.03 12.38 -12.18
C TYR A 223 6.18 11.70 -13.25
N GLY A 224 5.73 12.47 -14.20
CA GLY A 224 4.95 12.00 -15.32
C GLY A 224 5.76 11.69 -16.58
N ASN A 225 5.03 11.37 -17.65
CA ASN A 225 5.53 11.25 -19.02
C ASN A 225 4.35 11.31 -20.01
N ALA A 226 4.62 11.39 -21.29
CA ALA A 226 3.60 11.29 -22.33
C ALA A 226 2.76 10.01 -22.17
N GLY A 227 1.45 10.13 -22.18
CA GLY A 227 0.50 9.01 -22.00
C GLY A 227 0.25 8.60 -20.55
N ALA A 228 0.94 9.16 -19.56
CA ALA A 228 0.67 8.84 -18.17
C ALA A 228 -0.69 9.37 -17.70
N ALA A 229 -1.38 8.57 -16.88
CA ALA A 229 -2.67 8.92 -16.32
C ALA A 229 -2.57 10.04 -15.26
N GLY A 230 -3.73 10.54 -14.81
CA GLY A 230 -3.80 11.55 -13.74
C GLY A 230 -3.31 12.94 -14.13
N GLY A 231 -3.23 13.25 -15.43
CA GLY A 231 -2.76 14.54 -15.93
C GLY A 231 -1.25 14.73 -15.88
N LEU A 232 -0.47 13.71 -15.53
CA LEU A 232 0.98 13.74 -15.47
C LEU A 232 1.61 13.53 -16.86
N THR A 233 1.22 14.33 -17.84
CA THR A 233 1.47 14.12 -19.27
C THR A 233 2.88 14.47 -19.74
N SER A 234 3.77 14.91 -18.85
CA SER A 234 5.18 15.16 -19.16
C SER A 234 6.06 14.89 -17.93
N SER A 235 7.36 14.72 -18.13
CA SER A 235 8.35 14.51 -17.06
C SER A 235 8.57 15.75 -16.16
N GLU A 236 7.99 16.90 -16.50
CA GLU A 236 8.01 18.09 -15.63
C GLU A 236 6.81 18.10 -14.66
N ARG A 237 5.74 17.38 -14.97
CA ARG A 237 4.58 17.24 -14.10
C ARG A 237 4.85 16.23 -13.01
N PHE A 238 4.24 16.45 -11.85
CA PHE A 238 4.47 15.55 -10.70
C PHE A 238 3.28 15.48 -9.75
N ASP A 239 3.23 14.38 -8.99
CA ASP A 239 2.39 14.20 -7.81
C ASP A 239 3.31 13.98 -6.61
N ARG A 240 3.26 14.87 -5.63
CA ARG A 240 4.08 14.82 -4.42
C ARG A 240 3.21 14.67 -3.19
N ARG A 241 3.64 13.82 -2.26
CA ARG A 241 3.06 13.70 -0.91
C ARG A 241 4.15 13.86 0.15
N VAL A 242 3.82 14.59 1.21
CA VAL A 242 4.54 14.60 2.47
C VAL A 242 3.57 14.12 3.55
N THR A 243 3.93 13.07 4.26
CA THR A 243 3.06 12.50 5.30
C THR A 243 3.76 12.60 6.64
N VAL A 244 3.05 13.10 7.64
CA VAL A 244 3.44 13.02 9.05
C VAL A 244 2.33 12.32 9.79
N ASN A 245 2.66 11.24 10.50
CA ASN A 245 1.67 10.46 11.22
C ASN A 245 2.26 9.77 12.45
N GLY A 246 1.38 9.22 13.27
CA GLY A 246 1.81 8.47 14.43
C GLY A 246 0.65 7.73 15.08
N TYR A 247 1.01 6.94 16.08
CA TYR A 247 0.06 6.26 16.94
C TYR A 247 0.52 6.29 18.40
N ALA A 248 -0.45 6.16 19.30
CA ALA A 248 -0.20 5.96 20.72
C ALA A 248 -1.07 4.81 21.26
N MET A 249 -0.52 4.06 22.21
CA MET A 249 -1.22 3.01 22.96
C MET A 249 -1.61 3.55 24.33
N LEU A 250 -2.90 3.61 24.60
CA LEU A 250 -3.46 3.93 25.92
C LEU A 250 -4.06 2.65 26.52
N GLY A 251 -3.26 1.91 27.25
CA GLY A 251 -3.60 0.55 27.63
C GLY A 251 -3.79 -0.34 26.40
N ALA A 252 -4.97 -0.93 26.26
CA ALA A 252 -5.32 -1.76 25.11
C ALA A 252 -5.80 -0.95 23.89
N THR A 253 -6.02 0.36 24.03
CA THR A 253 -6.54 1.24 23.00
C THR A 253 -5.41 1.81 22.15
N ARG A 254 -5.49 1.68 20.82
CA ARG A 254 -4.63 2.40 19.88
C ARG A 254 -5.35 3.65 19.38
N ILE A 255 -4.69 4.76 19.43
CA ILE A 255 -5.09 6.00 18.77
C ILE A 255 -4.10 6.25 17.65
N GLY A 256 -4.56 6.47 16.43
CA GLY A 256 -3.74 6.78 15.27
C GLY A 256 -4.18 8.08 14.61
N ALA A 257 -3.23 8.91 14.19
CA ALA A 257 -3.51 10.18 13.53
C ALA A 257 -2.45 10.49 12.47
N GLY A 258 -2.80 11.32 11.51
CA GLY A 258 -1.85 11.79 10.50
C GLY A 258 -2.38 12.91 9.63
N ILE A 259 -1.43 13.53 8.93
CA ILE A 259 -1.67 14.51 7.89
C ILE A 259 -0.86 14.12 6.64
N ILE A 260 -1.50 14.24 5.48
CA ILE A 260 -0.90 14.03 4.16
C ILE A 260 -1.08 15.33 3.37
N ASP A 261 0.01 16.11 3.22
CA ASP A 261 0.09 17.23 2.28
C ASP A 261 0.36 16.69 0.90
N ARG A 262 -0.52 16.98 -0.05
CA ARG A 262 -0.39 16.57 -1.45
C ARG A 262 -0.34 17.79 -2.37
N LYS A 263 0.62 17.78 -3.29
CA LYS A 263 0.68 18.71 -4.41
C LYS A 263 0.72 17.93 -5.72
N LEU A 264 -0.31 18.11 -6.53
CA LEU A 264 -0.43 17.58 -7.88
C LEU A 264 -0.23 18.72 -8.88
N ASP A 265 0.87 18.68 -9.65
CA ASP A 265 1.09 19.54 -10.82
C ASP A 265 0.73 18.75 -12.08
N ALA A 266 -0.51 18.88 -12.52
CA ALA A 266 -1.07 18.19 -13.67
C ALA A 266 -1.23 19.14 -14.87
N ALA A 267 -1.49 18.57 -16.05
CA ALA A 267 -1.76 19.36 -17.27
C ALA A 267 -2.97 20.28 -17.12
N THR A 268 -3.93 19.93 -16.26
CA THR A 268 -5.13 20.73 -15.95
C THR A 268 -4.88 21.84 -14.93
N GLY A 269 -3.68 21.94 -14.37
CA GLY A 269 -3.31 22.92 -13.34
C GLY A 269 -2.74 22.29 -12.09
N VAL A 270 -2.46 23.13 -11.10
CA VAL A 270 -1.92 22.73 -9.80
C VAL A 270 -3.06 22.59 -8.79
N ALA A 271 -3.16 21.41 -8.17
CA ALA A 271 -4.05 21.15 -7.03
C ALA A 271 -3.22 20.84 -5.78
N GLU A 272 -3.58 21.45 -4.65
CA GLU A 272 -2.95 21.23 -3.35
C GLU A 272 -4.03 20.86 -2.34
N SER A 273 -3.77 19.83 -1.52
CA SER A 273 -4.74 19.38 -0.52
C SER A 273 -4.05 18.82 0.72
N ASP A 274 -4.71 18.97 1.86
CA ASP A 274 -4.36 18.30 3.10
C ASP A 274 -5.40 17.26 3.44
N LEU A 275 -4.99 16.01 3.66
CA LEU A 275 -5.83 14.94 4.23
C LEU A 275 -5.41 14.72 5.67
N VAL A 276 -6.27 15.08 6.61
CA VAL A 276 -6.08 14.86 8.05
C VAL A 276 -6.99 13.73 8.49
N TYR A 277 -6.49 12.83 9.34
CA TYR A 277 -7.27 11.74 9.90
C TYR A 277 -6.94 11.47 11.37
N LEU A 278 -7.93 10.98 12.09
CA LEU A 278 -7.84 10.52 13.48
C LEU A 278 -8.66 9.25 13.62
N GLY A 279 -8.08 8.22 14.20
CA GLY A 279 -8.75 6.93 14.41
C GLY A 279 -8.45 6.33 15.77
N ILE A 280 -9.34 5.45 16.19
CA ILE A 280 -9.25 4.66 17.42
C ILE A 280 -9.50 3.19 17.10
N SER A 281 -8.73 2.29 17.70
CA SER A 281 -8.96 0.85 17.71
C SER A 281 -8.96 0.37 19.16
N HIS A 282 -10.10 -0.19 19.61
CA HIS A 282 -10.30 -0.60 21.00
C HIS A 282 -10.88 -2.01 21.10
N PRO A 283 -10.26 -2.94 21.84
CA PRO A 283 -10.85 -4.24 22.13
C PRO A 283 -11.98 -4.09 23.14
N LEU A 284 -13.22 -4.36 22.73
CA LEU A 284 -14.42 -4.30 23.60
C LEU A 284 -14.55 -5.55 24.47
N ALA A 285 -14.13 -6.70 23.94
CA ALA A 285 -14.16 -8.00 24.61
C ALA A 285 -13.14 -8.94 23.93
N PRO A 286 -12.87 -10.13 24.50
CA PRO A 286 -12.06 -11.14 23.83
C PRO A 286 -12.60 -11.45 22.42
N GLY A 287 -11.76 -11.21 21.42
CA GLY A 287 -12.10 -11.41 20.01
C GLY A 287 -12.93 -10.27 19.37
N LEU A 288 -13.44 -9.30 20.11
CA LEU A 288 -14.28 -8.22 19.62
C LEU A 288 -13.55 -6.89 19.66
N THR A 289 -13.34 -6.27 18.50
CA THR A 289 -12.64 -4.99 18.35
C THR A 289 -13.50 -3.96 17.63
N LEU A 290 -13.54 -2.74 18.16
CA LEU A 290 -14.13 -1.57 17.53
C LEU A 290 -12.98 -0.72 16.93
N ASP A 291 -13.07 -0.45 15.63
CA ASP A 291 -12.26 0.55 14.94
C ASP A 291 -13.17 1.70 14.53
N ALA A 292 -12.75 2.95 14.74
CA ALA A 292 -13.47 4.13 14.25
C ALA A 292 -12.46 5.15 13.73
N GLN A 293 -12.81 5.87 12.67
CA GLN A 293 -11.95 6.88 12.06
C GLN A 293 -12.76 8.01 11.48
N VAL A 294 -12.28 9.23 11.69
CA VAL A 294 -12.73 10.43 11.00
C VAL A 294 -11.60 10.97 10.13
N ALA A 295 -11.94 11.54 8.98
CA ALA A 295 -10.98 12.18 8.10
C ALA A 295 -11.59 13.39 7.40
N ARG A 296 -10.74 14.36 7.04
CA ARG A 296 -11.10 15.50 6.19
C ARG A 296 -9.99 15.73 5.18
N ARG A 297 -10.39 15.86 3.92
CA ARG A 297 -9.55 16.42 2.88
C ARG A 297 -9.98 17.86 2.63
N ASP A 298 -9.07 18.78 2.81
CA ASP A 298 -9.17 20.19 2.47
C ASP A 298 -8.48 20.40 1.12
N LEU A 299 -9.21 20.85 0.10
CA LEU A 299 -8.65 21.22 -1.19
C LEU A 299 -8.34 22.72 -1.16
N LYS A 300 -7.05 23.06 -1.03
CA LYS A 300 -6.59 24.43 -0.83
C LYS A 300 -7.10 25.37 -1.93
N ARG A 301 -7.58 26.54 -1.54
CA ARG A 301 -8.13 27.56 -2.44
C ARG A 301 -9.39 27.13 -3.21
N SER A 302 -10.13 26.18 -2.65
CA SER A 302 -11.40 25.69 -3.16
C SER A 302 -12.37 25.45 -2.00
N ALA A 303 -13.66 25.36 -2.29
CA ALA A 303 -14.70 24.91 -1.36
C ALA A 303 -14.96 23.38 -1.48
N ASP A 304 -14.17 22.66 -2.24
CA ASP A 304 -14.39 21.25 -2.63
C ASP A 304 -13.79 20.28 -1.59
N ASP A 305 -14.24 20.41 -0.35
CA ASP A 305 -13.80 19.59 0.75
C ASP A 305 -14.49 18.22 0.77
N THR A 306 -13.87 17.26 1.45
CA THR A 306 -14.46 15.94 1.69
C THR A 306 -14.26 15.56 3.14
N LYS A 307 -15.32 15.07 3.80
CA LYS A 307 -15.32 14.61 5.19
C LYS A 307 -15.79 13.17 5.26
N MET A 308 -15.17 12.37 6.12
CA MET A 308 -15.49 10.97 6.30
C MET A 308 -15.59 10.62 7.78
N ALA A 309 -16.56 9.78 8.12
CA ALA A 309 -16.64 9.11 9.41
C ALA A 309 -17.00 7.63 9.18
N VAL A 310 -16.25 6.71 9.79
CA VAL A 310 -16.45 5.26 9.65
C VAL A 310 -16.28 4.59 11.00
N ALA A 311 -17.11 3.59 11.28
CA ALA A 311 -16.94 2.67 12.40
C ALA A 311 -17.04 1.22 11.87
N ARG A 312 -16.15 0.35 12.36
CA ARG A 312 -16.11 -1.07 12.05
C ARG A 312 -16.02 -1.90 13.32
N LEU A 313 -16.89 -2.88 13.44
CA LEU A 313 -16.84 -3.88 14.49
C LEU A 313 -16.33 -5.19 13.88
N THR A 314 -15.31 -5.78 14.48
CA THR A 314 -14.70 -7.04 14.02
C THR A 314 -14.77 -8.07 15.14
N TYR A 315 -15.30 -9.27 14.85
CA TYR A 315 -15.27 -10.41 15.74
C TYR A 315 -14.38 -11.52 15.17
N ALA A 316 -13.31 -11.83 15.88
CA ALA A 316 -12.35 -12.85 15.52
C ALA A 316 -12.76 -14.21 16.14
N PHE A 317 -13.18 -15.18 15.32
CA PHE A 317 -13.41 -16.56 15.75
C PHE A 317 -12.09 -17.27 16.07
N SER A 318 -11.02 -16.88 15.38
CA SER A 318 -9.67 -17.41 15.56
C SER A 318 -8.64 -16.38 15.11
N LYS A 319 -7.34 -16.72 15.23
CA LYS A 319 -6.24 -15.91 14.67
C LYS A 319 -6.33 -15.73 13.15
N ARG A 320 -7.07 -16.59 12.45
CA ARG A 320 -7.16 -16.63 10.99
C ARG A 320 -8.51 -16.20 10.44
N THR A 321 -9.60 -16.34 11.20
CA THR A 321 -10.97 -16.15 10.72
C THR A 321 -11.69 -15.08 11.53
N ALA A 322 -12.27 -14.09 10.86
CA ALA A 322 -13.07 -13.04 11.49
C ALA A 322 -14.23 -12.63 10.60
N VAL A 323 -15.33 -12.24 11.22
CA VAL A 323 -16.43 -11.49 10.59
C VAL A 323 -16.36 -10.03 11.01
N TYR A 324 -16.90 -9.15 10.19
CA TYR A 324 -16.96 -7.74 10.52
C TYR A 324 -18.20 -7.08 9.91
N GLY A 325 -18.63 -6.00 10.57
CA GLY A 325 -19.60 -5.07 10.05
C GLY A 325 -19.04 -3.66 10.12
N ALA A 326 -19.37 -2.83 9.14
CA ALA A 326 -18.97 -1.42 9.14
C ALA A 326 -20.12 -0.53 8.69
N VAL A 327 -20.13 0.70 9.23
CA VAL A 327 -20.97 1.80 8.79
C VAL A 327 -20.11 3.00 8.50
N GLY A 328 -20.46 3.77 7.49
CA GLY A 328 -19.69 4.94 7.10
C GLY A 328 -20.54 6.02 6.48
N ARG A 329 -20.02 7.24 6.56
CA ARG A 329 -20.56 8.43 5.90
C ARG A 329 -19.44 9.21 5.24
N MET A 330 -19.70 9.66 4.02
CA MET A 330 -18.87 10.59 3.27
C MET A 330 -19.72 11.81 2.92
N ASP A 331 -19.24 12.99 3.24
CA ASP A 331 -19.83 14.26 2.85
C ASP A 331 -18.86 15.02 1.94
N ASN A 332 -19.34 15.51 0.81
CA ASN A 332 -18.60 16.34 -0.12
C ASN A 332 -19.19 17.75 -0.13
N ASP A 333 -18.33 18.75 -0.15
CA ASP A 333 -18.69 20.15 -0.33
C ASP A 333 -18.35 20.60 -1.77
N GLY A 334 -18.95 21.67 -2.25
CA GLY A 334 -18.71 22.25 -3.57
C GLY A 334 -18.97 21.30 -4.72
N VAL A 335 -17.98 21.05 -5.56
CA VAL A 335 -18.04 20.08 -6.67
C VAL A 335 -17.25 18.79 -6.39
N ALA A 336 -16.77 18.62 -5.15
CA ALA A 336 -16.16 17.35 -4.77
C ALA A 336 -17.13 16.18 -4.98
N ALA A 337 -16.62 15.05 -5.44
CA ALA A 337 -17.40 13.85 -5.77
C ALA A 337 -16.66 12.56 -5.36
N VAL A 338 -16.27 12.50 -4.08
CA VAL A 338 -15.54 11.35 -3.52
C VAL A 338 -16.54 10.35 -2.96
N GLY A 339 -16.54 9.13 -3.49
CA GLY A 339 -17.36 8.03 -2.99
C GLY A 339 -16.82 7.45 -1.69
N LEU A 340 -17.71 7.03 -0.80
CA LEU A 340 -17.37 6.30 0.42
C LEU A 340 -16.76 4.92 0.10
N ASP A 341 -17.30 4.26 -0.90
CA ASP A 341 -16.78 3.01 -1.42
C ASP A 341 -15.60 3.31 -2.36
N LEU A 342 -14.45 2.72 -2.12
CA LEU A 342 -13.23 2.95 -2.88
C LEU A 342 -13.47 2.78 -4.39
N GLY A 343 -13.30 3.87 -5.15
CA GLY A 343 -13.61 3.92 -6.58
C GLY A 343 -15.10 3.98 -6.92
N GLY A 344 -15.97 4.14 -5.92
CA GLY A 344 -17.40 4.41 -6.13
C GLY A 344 -17.68 5.81 -6.63
N THR A 345 -18.89 6.04 -7.11
CA THR A 345 -19.37 7.32 -7.64
C THR A 345 -20.36 7.97 -6.68
N VAL A 346 -20.42 9.29 -6.72
CA VAL A 346 -21.42 10.13 -6.03
C VAL A 346 -21.59 11.42 -6.86
N ALA A 347 -22.76 12.06 -6.78
CA ALA A 347 -22.96 13.37 -7.41
C ALA A 347 -22.05 14.43 -6.77
N PRO A 348 -21.59 15.46 -7.54
CA PRO A 348 -20.86 16.59 -6.98
C PRO A 348 -21.58 17.22 -5.78
N GLY A 349 -20.84 17.49 -4.69
CA GLY A 349 -21.39 17.99 -3.43
C GLY A 349 -22.28 16.99 -2.69
N GLY A 350 -22.38 15.75 -3.17
CA GLY A 350 -23.28 14.74 -2.62
C GLY A 350 -22.71 14.04 -1.39
N ALA A 351 -23.61 13.61 -0.49
CA ALA A 351 -23.28 12.79 0.66
C ALA A 351 -23.62 11.33 0.40
N GLN A 352 -22.82 10.40 0.92
CA GLN A 352 -23.06 8.95 0.90
C GLN A 352 -23.09 8.37 2.30
N ASN A 353 -24.07 7.49 2.56
CA ASN A 353 -24.03 6.57 3.70
C ASN A 353 -23.77 5.15 3.18
N GLY A 354 -23.00 4.37 3.92
CA GLY A 354 -22.71 3.00 3.56
C GLY A 354 -22.80 2.06 4.75
N VAL A 355 -23.22 0.84 4.47
CA VAL A 355 -23.16 -0.28 5.39
C VAL A 355 -22.44 -1.45 4.70
N MET A 356 -21.74 -2.25 5.47
CA MET A 356 -20.97 -3.39 4.95
C MET A 356 -20.93 -4.50 5.98
N ALA A 357 -21.02 -5.75 5.50
CA ALA A 357 -20.73 -6.93 6.30
C ALA A 357 -19.84 -7.88 5.51
N GLY A 358 -18.86 -8.49 6.16
CA GLY A 358 -17.90 -9.34 5.50
C GLY A 358 -17.29 -10.41 6.38
N LEU A 359 -16.59 -11.32 5.71
CA LEU A 359 -15.84 -12.43 6.29
C LEU A 359 -14.43 -12.43 5.71
N ARG A 360 -13.43 -12.63 6.57
CA ARG A 360 -12.05 -12.83 6.15
C ARG A 360 -11.48 -14.13 6.73
N HIS A 361 -10.62 -14.78 5.93
CA HIS A 361 -9.86 -15.95 6.34
C HIS A 361 -8.43 -15.87 5.82
N ALA A 362 -7.43 -16.06 6.70
CA ALA A 362 -6.02 -16.15 6.36
C ALA A 362 -5.54 -17.61 6.39
N PHE A 363 -4.67 -17.99 5.48
CA PHE A 363 -4.07 -19.33 5.38
C PHE A 363 -2.56 -19.30 5.20
#